data_46c997dc5961731f8b483d8ffa646827
#
_entry.id   46c997dc5961731f8b483d8ffa646827
#
_cell.length_a   1.000
_cell.length_b   1.000
_cell.length_c   1.000
_cell.angle_alpha   90.00
_cell.angle_beta   90.00
_cell.angle_gamma   90.00
#
_symmetry.space_group_name_H-M   'P 1'
#
loop_
_entity.id
_entity.type
_entity.pdbx_description
1 polymer ?
#
loop_
_entity_poly.entity_id
_entity_poly.type
_entity_poly.pdbx_seq_one_letter_code
_entity_poly.pdbx_strand_id
1 'polypeptide(L)'
;MRYISTYINDFIKKYPPKSFTAEGIFIKKEFLASSETLMKVHGMVIEKFINYPIKYIPPANIKKNITGKGNASKELVRQNICKKLNIQGINYDEADALALMLTDKNLSDFQSLEKQIIYLEEKND
;
A
#
# COMPACT_ATOMS: atom_id res chain seq x y z
N MET A 1 20.74 -5.02 5.02
CA MET A 1 20.19 -4.04 4.04
C MET A 1 20.76 -4.17 2.63
N ARG A 2 22.01 -4.64 2.50
CA ARG A 2 22.63 -4.82 1.17
C ARG A 2 21.83 -5.75 0.26
N TYR A 3 21.37 -6.89 0.79
CA TYR A 3 20.57 -7.84 0.01
C TYR A 3 19.23 -7.30 -0.43
N ILE A 4 18.55 -6.56 0.46
CA ILE A 4 17.26 -5.94 0.15
C ILE A 4 17.41 -4.90 -0.96
N SER A 5 18.44 -4.06 -0.86
CA SER A 5 18.73 -3.04 -1.87
C SER A 5 19.00 -3.66 -3.25
N THR A 6 19.83 -4.70 -3.29
CA THR A 6 20.15 -5.42 -4.55
C THR A 6 18.89 -6.07 -5.13
N TYR A 7 18.08 -6.72 -4.30
CA TYR A 7 16.84 -7.35 -4.73
C TYR A 7 15.87 -6.34 -5.35
N ILE A 8 15.70 -5.18 -4.71
CA ILE A 8 14.82 -4.13 -5.22
C ILE A 8 15.33 -3.59 -6.56
N ASN A 9 16.63 -3.33 -6.68
CA ASN A 9 17.22 -2.87 -7.94
C ASN A 9 16.97 -3.85 -9.08
N ASP A 10 17.18 -5.15 -8.84
CA ASP A 10 16.98 -6.20 -9.84
C ASP A 10 15.49 -6.32 -10.20
N PHE A 11 14.60 -6.20 -9.21
CA PHE A 11 13.16 -6.25 -9.42
C PHE A 11 12.68 -5.08 -10.29
N ILE A 12 13.16 -3.86 -10.01
CA ILE A 12 12.81 -2.66 -10.80
C ILE A 12 13.27 -2.78 -12.23
N LYS A 13 14.45 -3.36 -12.48
CA LYS A 13 14.95 -3.59 -13.84
C LYS A 13 14.09 -4.60 -14.59
N LYS A 14 13.66 -5.65 -13.92
CA LYS A 14 12.85 -6.72 -14.53
C LYS A 14 11.39 -6.28 -14.74
N TYR A 15 10.84 -5.53 -13.78
CA TYR A 15 9.46 -5.07 -13.81
C TYR A 15 9.42 -3.56 -13.51
N PRO A 16 9.66 -2.68 -14.53
CA PRO A 16 9.64 -1.25 -14.31
C PRO A 16 8.27 -0.78 -13.78
N PRO A 17 8.20 -0.14 -12.60
CA PRO A 17 6.94 0.31 -12.04
C PRO A 17 6.47 1.62 -12.68
N LYS A 18 5.15 1.86 -12.64
CA LYS A 18 4.57 3.15 -13.03
C LYS A 18 4.41 4.07 -11.82
N SER A 19 4.22 3.49 -10.65
CA SER A 19 4.03 4.22 -9.39
C SER A 19 4.43 3.34 -8.22
N PHE A 20 4.57 3.95 -7.06
CA PHE A 20 4.91 3.28 -5.82
C PHE A 20 3.91 3.67 -4.73
N THR A 21 3.35 2.69 -4.05
CA THR A 21 2.44 2.91 -2.93
C THR A 21 2.99 2.25 -1.69
N ALA A 22 3.02 2.99 -0.59
CA ALA A 22 3.53 2.52 0.67
C ALA A 22 2.53 2.76 1.79
N GLU A 23 2.55 1.87 2.79
CA GLU A 23 1.83 2.08 4.03
C GLU A 23 2.53 3.15 4.85
N GLY A 24 1.76 4.07 5.44
CA GLY A 24 2.31 5.11 6.32
C GLY A 24 2.92 4.49 7.58
N ILE A 25 4.10 4.97 7.99
CA ILE A 25 4.76 4.51 9.21
C ILE A 25 4.19 5.27 10.41
N PHE A 26 3.75 4.51 11.42
CA PHE A 26 3.38 5.05 12.73
C PHE A 26 4.44 4.66 13.76
N ILE A 27 5.06 5.67 14.39
CA ILE A 27 6.12 5.47 15.38
C ILE A 27 5.54 5.68 16.78
N LYS A 28 5.65 4.63 17.62
CA LYS A 28 5.31 4.73 19.03
C LYS A 28 6.58 4.97 19.85
N LYS A 29 6.51 5.90 20.80
CA LYS A 29 7.64 6.29 21.65
C LYS A 29 8.27 5.09 22.39
N GLU A 30 7.45 4.16 22.85
CA GLU A 30 7.87 2.94 23.58
C GLU A 30 8.63 1.94 22.70
N PHE A 31 8.58 2.07 21.38
CA PHE A 31 9.25 1.19 20.42
C PHE A 31 10.29 1.95 19.58
N LEU A 32 10.89 2.98 20.15
CA LEU A 32 11.79 3.88 19.42
C LEU A 32 12.94 3.15 18.73
N ALA A 33 13.60 2.20 19.40
CA ALA A 33 14.73 1.46 18.81
C ALA A 33 14.30 0.62 17.59
N SER A 34 13.18 -0.11 17.69
CA SER A 34 12.63 -0.87 16.58
C SER A 34 12.13 0.05 15.47
N SER A 35 11.56 1.20 15.83
CA SER A 35 11.10 2.20 14.88
C SER A 35 12.26 2.83 14.12
N GLU A 36 13.41 3.04 14.76
CA GLU A 36 14.60 3.59 14.12
C GLU A 36 15.10 2.67 13.00
N THR A 37 15.20 1.36 13.26
CA THR A 37 15.58 0.38 12.24
C THR A 37 14.56 0.35 11.11
N LEU A 38 13.27 0.35 11.42
CA LEU A 38 12.19 0.39 10.44
C LEU A 38 12.26 1.64 9.58
N MET A 39 12.55 2.81 10.16
CA MET A 39 12.71 4.06 9.43
C MET A 39 13.90 4.02 8.47
N LYS A 40 15.01 3.39 8.84
CA LYS A 40 16.17 3.23 7.96
C LYS A 40 15.84 2.37 6.75
N VAL A 41 15.16 1.24 6.95
CA VAL A 41 14.71 0.36 5.86
C VAL A 41 13.71 1.10 4.97
N HIS A 42 12.75 1.78 5.56
CA HIS A 42 11.75 2.56 4.82
C HIS A 42 12.39 3.65 3.96
N GLY A 43 13.35 4.40 4.54
CA GLY A 43 14.09 5.44 3.82
C GLY A 43 14.87 4.89 2.63
N MET A 44 15.50 3.72 2.79
CA MET A 44 16.23 3.06 1.72
C MET A 44 15.27 2.62 0.59
N VAL A 45 14.12 2.07 0.92
CA VAL A 45 13.11 1.68 -0.07
C VAL A 45 12.59 2.90 -0.83
N ILE A 46 12.26 3.98 -0.10
CA ILE A 46 11.78 5.24 -0.71
C ILE A 46 12.80 5.82 -1.68
N GLU A 47 14.08 5.80 -1.31
CA GLU A 47 15.15 6.28 -2.18
C GLU A 47 15.17 5.54 -3.53
N LYS A 48 14.92 4.23 -3.53
CA LYS A 48 14.88 3.44 -4.75
C LYS A 48 13.75 3.85 -5.70
N PHE A 49 12.68 4.44 -5.17
CA PHE A 49 11.49 4.82 -5.93
C PHE A 49 11.33 6.36 -6.03
N ILE A 50 12.38 7.14 -5.71
CA ILE A 50 12.30 8.61 -5.65
C ILE A 50 11.88 9.25 -6.98
N ASN A 51 12.16 8.61 -8.10
CA ASN A 51 11.82 9.11 -9.43
C ASN A 51 10.45 8.65 -9.93
N TYR A 52 9.70 7.94 -9.07
CA TYR A 52 8.35 7.47 -9.39
C TYR A 52 7.32 8.22 -8.54
N PRO A 53 6.07 8.38 -9.02
CA PRO A 53 5.00 8.89 -8.16
C PRO A 53 4.85 8.01 -6.92
N ILE A 54 4.89 8.63 -5.73
CA ILE A 54 4.79 7.94 -4.44
C ILE A 54 3.50 8.34 -3.76
N LYS A 55 2.75 7.36 -3.27
CA LYS A 55 1.54 7.54 -2.49
C LYS A 55 1.66 6.81 -1.16
N TYR A 56 1.18 7.43 -0.09
CA TYR A 56 1.13 6.83 1.25
C TYR A 56 -0.32 6.63 1.66
N ILE A 57 -0.64 5.43 2.16
CA ILE A 57 -1.97 5.11 2.67
C ILE A 57 -1.86 4.70 4.14
N PRO A 58 -2.60 5.35 5.06
CA PRO A 58 -2.58 4.96 6.47
C PRO A 58 -3.08 3.52 6.69
N PRO A 59 -2.49 2.77 7.65
CA PRO A 59 -2.89 1.40 7.94
C PRO A 59 -4.39 1.22 8.22
N ALA A 60 -4.98 2.13 8.98
CA ALA A 60 -6.42 2.07 9.31
C ALA A 60 -7.29 2.17 8.06
N ASN A 61 -6.89 2.96 7.07
CA ASN A 61 -7.62 3.11 5.82
C ASN A 61 -7.57 1.82 4.98
N ILE A 62 -6.43 1.15 4.98
CA ILE A 62 -6.26 -0.14 4.29
C ILE A 62 -7.18 -1.18 4.94
N LYS A 63 -7.13 -1.32 6.26
CA LYS A 63 -7.97 -2.25 7.01
C LYS A 63 -9.45 -2.00 6.79
N LYS A 64 -9.88 -0.74 6.84
CA LYS A 64 -11.26 -0.35 6.63
C LYS A 64 -11.73 -0.69 5.21
N ASN A 65 -10.91 -0.44 4.21
CA ASN A 65 -11.24 -0.77 2.83
C ASN A 65 -11.42 -2.28 2.60
N ILE A 66 -10.57 -3.09 3.23
CA ILE A 66 -10.57 -4.54 3.01
C ILE A 66 -11.62 -5.25 3.87
N THR A 67 -11.81 -4.84 5.13
CA THR A 67 -12.64 -5.55 6.10
C THR A 67 -13.88 -4.77 6.55
N GLY A 68 -13.95 -3.48 6.28
CA GLY A 68 -14.96 -2.58 6.83
C GLY A 68 -14.62 -2.04 8.21
N LYS A 69 -13.54 -2.48 8.84
CA LYS A 69 -13.13 -2.08 10.20
C LYS A 69 -11.69 -1.59 10.21
N GLY A 70 -11.48 -0.33 10.62
CA GLY A 70 -10.14 0.26 10.68
C GLY A 70 -9.20 -0.35 11.72
N ASN A 71 -9.74 -1.10 12.69
CA ASN A 71 -8.99 -1.81 13.72
C ASN A 71 -8.99 -3.33 13.53
N ALA A 72 -9.23 -3.82 12.32
CA ALA A 72 -9.27 -5.25 12.03
C ALA A 72 -7.95 -5.96 12.36
N SER A 73 -8.05 -7.22 12.78
CA SER A 73 -6.88 -8.06 13.03
C SER A 73 -6.19 -8.45 11.71
N LYS A 74 -4.92 -8.82 11.82
CA LYS A 74 -4.16 -9.34 10.66
C LYS A 74 -4.82 -10.56 10.04
N GLU A 75 -5.39 -11.44 10.85
CA GLU A 75 -6.08 -12.64 10.37
C GLU A 75 -7.35 -12.28 9.59
N LEU A 76 -8.11 -11.30 10.07
CA LEU A 76 -9.31 -10.85 9.36
C LEU A 76 -8.95 -10.24 8.00
N VAL A 77 -7.89 -9.44 7.94
CA VAL A 77 -7.39 -8.88 6.67
C VAL A 77 -7.01 -10.02 5.72
N ARG A 78 -6.22 -10.99 6.19
CA ARG A 78 -5.79 -12.13 5.37
C ARG A 78 -6.97 -12.93 4.84
N GLN A 79 -7.94 -13.25 5.70
CA GLN A 79 -9.15 -13.99 5.29
C GLN A 79 -9.94 -13.24 4.22
N ASN A 80 -10.12 -11.94 4.39
CA ASN A 80 -10.84 -11.13 3.40
C ASN A 80 -10.10 -11.04 2.07
N ILE A 81 -8.77 -10.94 2.08
CA ILE A 81 -7.96 -10.94 0.86
C ILE A 81 -8.07 -12.28 0.14
N CYS A 82 -7.95 -13.38 0.87
CA CYS A 82 -8.11 -14.72 0.29
C CYS A 82 -9.48 -14.90 -0.37
N LYS A 83 -10.52 -14.41 0.27
CA LYS A 83 -11.87 -14.47 -0.25
C LYS A 83 -12.07 -13.60 -1.48
N LYS A 84 -11.60 -12.34 -1.43
CA LYS A 84 -11.75 -11.40 -2.54
C LYS A 84 -11.01 -11.82 -3.80
N LEU A 85 -9.83 -12.41 -3.66
CA LEU A 85 -8.99 -12.82 -4.78
C LEU A 85 -9.10 -14.30 -5.12
N ASN A 86 -9.89 -15.07 -4.37
CA ASN A 86 -10.05 -16.52 -4.53
C ASN A 86 -8.70 -17.24 -4.51
N ILE A 87 -7.87 -16.94 -3.51
CA ILE A 87 -6.55 -17.53 -3.30
C ILE A 87 -6.44 -18.11 -1.90
N GLN A 88 -5.46 -19.00 -1.70
CA GLN A 88 -5.19 -19.64 -0.41
C GLN A 88 -3.69 -19.70 -0.16
N GLY A 89 -3.30 -19.95 1.10
CA GLY A 89 -1.93 -20.25 1.46
C GLY A 89 -0.99 -19.04 1.46
N ILE A 90 -1.50 -17.82 1.51
CA ILE A 90 -0.66 -16.63 1.63
C ILE A 90 -0.34 -16.33 3.10
N ASN A 91 0.84 -15.75 3.35
CA ASN A 91 1.22 -15.27 4.67
C ASN A 91 0.71 -13.84 4.92
N TYR A 92 0.95 -13.32 6.14
CA TYR A 92 0.49 -11.99 6.50
C TYR A 92 1.15 -10.87 5.68
N ASP A 93 2.43 -10.99 5.36
CA ASP A 93 3.15 -9.99 4.57
C ASP A 93 2.61 -9.92 3.15
N GLU A 94 2.34 -11.06 2.55
CA GLU A 94 1.70 -11.14 1.23
C GLU A 94 0.29 -10.55 1.26
N ALA A 95 -0.48 -10.85 2.31
CA ALA A 95 -1.82 -10.30 2.48
C ALA A 95 -1.79 -8.77 2.65
N ASP A 96 -0.83 -8.25 3.41
CA ASP A 96 -0.66 -6.80 3.59
C ASP A 96 -0.33 -6.10 2.27
N ALA A 97 0.56 -6.67 1.47
CA ALA A 97 0.90 -6.12 0.16
C ALA A 97 -0.29 -6.12 -0.80
N LEU A 98 -1.06 -7.20 -0.83
CA LEU A 98 -2.27 -7.30 -1.66
C LEU A 98 -3.37 -6.34 -1.18
N ALA A 99 -3.51 -6.18 0.14
CA ALA A 99 -4.46 -5.22 0.72
C ALA A 99 -4.12 -3.79 0.32
N LEU A 100 -2.84 -3.43 0.34
CA LEU A 100 -2.36 -2.13 -0.09
C LEU A 100 -2.63 -1.90 -1.58
N MET A 101 -2.35 -2.88 -2.41
CA MET A 101 -2.59 -2.81 -3.86
C MET A 101 -4.07 -2.60 -4.18
N LEU A 102 -4.95 -3.37 -3.56
CA LEU A 102 -6.40 -3.24 -3.77
C LEU A 102 -6.95 -1.91 -3.27
N THR A 103 -6.44 -1.41 -2.15
CA THR A 103 -6.85 -0.11 -1.60
C THR A 103 -6.42 1.03 -2.52
N ASP A 104 -5.21 0.99 -3.05
CA ASP A 104 -4.72 1.98 -4.01
C ASP A 104 -5.57 1.97 -5.28
N LYS A 105 -5.89 0.81 -5.81
CA LYS A 105 -6.76 0.66 -6.98
C LYS A 105 -8.15 1.26 -6.72
N ASN A 106 -8.77 0.95 -5.59
CA ASN A 106 -10.10 1.46 -5.25
C ASN A 106 -10.11 2.99 -5.13
N LEU A 107 -9.09 3.59 -4.50
CA LEU A 107 -8.96 5.04 -4.41
C LEU A 107 -8.79 5.69 -5.78
N SER A 108 -7.99 5.08 -6.65
CA SER A 108 -7.77 5.58 -8.01
C SER A 108 -9.05 5.52 -8.84
N ASP A 109 -9.80 4.43 -8.75
CA ASP A 109 -11.08 4.28 -9.44
C ASP A 109 -12.10 5.30 -8.94
N PHE A 110 -12.16 5.54 -7.63
CA PHE A 110 -13.05 6.54 -7.03
C PHE A 110 -12.70 7.96 -7.50
N GLN A 111 -11.43 8.32 -7.52
CA GLN A 111 -10.98 9.64 -8.01
C GLN A 111 -11.31 9.84 -9.48
N SER A 112 -11.17 8.81 -10.31
CA SER A 112 -11.55 8.85 -11.71
C SER A 112 -13.05 9.07 -11.88
N LEU A 113 -13.87 8.41 -11.08
CA LEU A 113 -15.32 8.57 -11.09
C LEU A 113 -15.73 9.99 -10.68
N GLU A 114 -15.12 10.55 -9.63
CA GLU A 114 -15.37 11.93 -9.20
C GLU A 114 -15.06 12.92 -10.32
N LYS A 115 -13.95 12.76 -11.02
CA LYS A 115 -13.58 13.61 -12.14
C LYS A 115 -14.60 13.53 -13.28
N GLN A 116 -15.11 12.34 -13.56
CA GLN A 116 -16.15 12.15 -14.58
C GLN A 116 -17.45 12.82 -14.18
N ILE A 117 -17.86 12.74 -12.92
CA ILE A 117 -19.07 13.41 -12.41
C ILE A 117 -18.95 14.93 -12.54
N ILE A 118 -17.83 15.50 -12.09
CA ILE A 118 -17.56 16.95 -12.21
C ILE A 118 -17.63 17.40 -13.67
N TYR A 119 -17.02 16.65 -14.57
CA TYR A 119 -17.04 16.96 -16.00
C TYR A 119 -18.45 16.97 -16.57
N LEU A 120 -19.30 16.02 -16.19
CA LEU A 120 -20.69 15.95 -16.64
C LEU A 120 -21.53 17.11 -16.06
N GLU A 121 -21.31 17.48 -14.79
CA GLU A 121 -21.98 18.61 -14.16
C GLU A 121 -21.63 19.94 -14.86
N GLU A 122 -20.36 20.17 -15.16
CA GLU A 122 -19.90 21.36 -15.89
C GLU A 122 -20.49 21.45 -17.28
N LYS A 123 -20.69 20.32 -17.96
CA LYS A 123 -21.28 20.30 -19.31
C LYS A 123 -22.77 20.59 -19.32
N ASN A 124 -23.49 20.37 -18.23
CA ASN A 124 -24.92 20.58 -18.12
C ASN A 124 -25.30 22.00 -17.68
N ASP A 125 -24.31 22.77 -17.31
CA ASP A 125 -24.46 24.19 -16.99
C ASP A 125 -24.28 25.03 -18.27
#